data_b09497e86ce8ce27e79e8c882d04cbf4
#
_entry.id   b09497e86ce8ce27e79e8c882d04cbf4
#
_cell.length_a   1.000
_cell.length_b   1.000
_cell.length_c   1.000
_cell.angle_alpha   90.00
_cell.angle_beta   90.00
_cell.angle_gamma   90.00
#
_symmetry.space_group_name_H-M   'P 1'
#
loop_
_entity.id
_entity.type
_entity.pdbx_description
1 polymer ?
#
loop_
_entity_poly.entity_id
_entity_poly.type
_entity_poly.pdbx_seq_one_letter_code
_entity_poly.pdbx_strand_id
1 'polypeptide(L)'
;FTENEKGNPVVIKRTFSGDEEASWVADQINGLKAIDPEFSYKKVALLYRSSYLTLPFETAFANRHIPYVIYGGIRFYQRKEIKDVVAYWHLLINAKDDISFERVVNVPRRNVGEKSLALLKDEARKNEYSLLEYLLFYKDEFQSSLREKLLTSLTSLAKTIDFYAKKLVANQEIFSDILREYIREVGYFDYLVED
;
A
#
# COMPACT_ATOMS: atom_id res chain seq x y z
N PHE A 1 -33.88 -9.53 22.32
CA PHE A 1 -34.04 -9.64 23.79
C PHE A 1 -32.87 -10.46 24.29
N THR A 2 -32.30 -10.07 25.42
CA THR A 2 -31.22 -10.77 26.10
C THR A 2 -31.67 -11.17 27.49
N GLU A 3 -31.18 -12.29 27.96
CA GLU A 3 -31.36 -12.77 29.34
C GLU A 3 -30.22 -12.29 30.26
N ASN A 4 -29.27 -11.52 29.72
CA ASN A 4 -28.14 -10.98 30.50
C ASN A 4 -28.64 -9.95 31.51
N GLU A 5 -27.92 -9.83 32.62
CA GLU A 5 -28.15 -8.80 33.62
C GLU A 5 -28.00 -7.40 33.04
N LYS A 6 -28.60 -6.42 33.70
CA LYS A 6 -28.56 -5.00 33.30
C LYS A 6 -27.08 -4.50 33.45
N GLY A 7 -26.48 -4.17 32.33
CA GLY A 7 -25.11 -3.62 32.29
C GLY A 7 -25.04 -2.12 32.64
N ASN A 8 -23.86 -1.56 32.47
CA ASN A 8 -23.63 -0.12 32.63
C ASN A 8 -24.40 0.70 31.60
N PRO A 9 -24.75 1.96 31.90
CA PRO A 9 -25.37 2.86 30.94
C PRO A 9 -24.53 3.04 29.69
N VAL A 10 -25.22 3.24 28.54
CA VAL A 10 -24.54 3.57 27.28
C VAL A 10 -23.92 4.96 27.39
N VAL A 11 -22.66 5.07 27.02
CA VAL A 11 -21.92 6.34 26.94
C VAL A 11 -21.91 6.81 25.49
N ILE A 12 -22.33 8.06 25.27
CA ILE A 12 -22.27 8.72 23.96
C ILE A 12 -21.15 9.75 24.00
N LYS A 13 -20.13 9.56 23.14
CA LYS A 13 -19.02 10.51 22.96
C LYS A 13 -19.12 11.13 21.58
N ARG A 14 -19.01 12.46 21.50
CA ARG A 14 -18.88 13.21 20.24
C ARG A 14 -17.44 13.65 20.09
N THR A 15 -16.87 13.44 18.91
CA THR A 15 -15.49 13.80 18.56
C THR A 15 -15.48 14.67 17.30
N PHE A 16 -14.39 15.40 17.07
CA PHE A 16 -14.24 16.27 15.90
C PHE A 16 -13.60 15.57 14.71
N SER A 17 -12.92 14.42 14.93
CA SER A 17 -12.27 13.64 13.87
C SER A 17 -12.28 12.14 14.19
N GLY A 18 -12.05 11.31 13.15
CA GLY A 18 -11.88 9.88 13.32
C GLY A 18 -10.63 9.52 14.14
N ASP A 19 -9.57 10.32 14.07
CA ASP A 19 -8.36 10.10 14.87
C ASP A 19 -8.60 10.38 16.36
N GLU A 20 -9.38 11.41 16.68
CA GLU A 20 -9.80 11.69 18.06
C GLU A 20 -10.71 10.59 18.61
N GLU A 21 -11.65 10.10 17.77
CA GLU A 21 -12.51 8.97 18.12
C GLU A 21 -11.68 7.72 18.43
N ALA A 22 -10.78 7.36 17.53
CA ALA A 22 -9.92 6.18 17.69
C ALA A 22 -9.01 6.28 18.90
N SER A 23 -8.44 7.47 19.15
CA SER A 23 -7.62 7.74 20.33
C SER A 23 -8.42 7.58 21.61
N TRP A 24 -9.62 8.18 21.67
CA TRP A 24 -10.51 8.07 22.84
C TRP A 24 -10.91 6.62 23.12
N VAL A 25 -11.29 5.85 22.09
CA VAL A 25 -11.62 4.42 22.24
C VAL A 25 -10.44 3.62 22.77
N ALA A 26 -9.24 3.84 22.23
CA ALA A 26 -8.03 3.17 22.69
C ALA A 26 -7.69 3.50 24.14
N ASP A 27 -7.92 4.75 24.56
CA ASP A 27 -7.73 5.17 25.95
C ASP A 27 -8.76 4.53 26.89
N GLN A 28 -10.04 4.37 26.46
CA GLN A 28 -11.05 3.63 27.22
C GLN A 28 -10.65 2.18 27.41
N ILE A 29 -10.15 1.50 26.36
CA ILE A 29 -9.69 0.11 26.44
C ILE A 29 -8.53 -0.04 27.44
N ASN A 30 -7.56 0.87 27.38
CA ASN A 30 -6.44 0.87 28.35
C ASN A 30 -6.91 1.20 29.78
N GLY A 31 -7.90 2.10 29.91
CA GLY A 31 -8.52 2.39 31.21
C GLY A 31 -9.18 1.14 31.81
N LEU A 32 -9.95 0.39 31.02
CA LEU A 32 -10.55 -0.88 31.46
C LEU A 32 -9.49 -1.88 31.90
N LYS A 33 -8.42 -2.02 31.13
CA LYS A 33 -7.30 -2.90 31.49
C LYS A 33 -6.63 -2.52 32.82
N ALA A 34 -6.59 -1.22 33.13
CA ALA A 34 -5.95 -0.73 34.35
C ALA A 34 -6.79 -0.99 35.62
N ILE A 35 -8.11 -1.07 35.49
CA ILE A 35 -9.01 -1.19 36.66
C ILE A 35 -9.59 -2.59 36.84
N ASP A 36 -9.60 -3.44 35.79
CA ASP A 36 -10.14 -4.80 35.84
C ASP A 36 -9.03 -5.84 35.79
N PRO A 37 -8.74 -6.56 36.91
CA PRO A 37 -7.74 -7.62 36.94
C PRO A 37 -8.03 -8.80 36.00
N GLU A 38 -9.31 -9.02 35.66
CA GLU A 38 -9.74 -10.09 34.75
C GLU A 38 -9.93 -9.60 33.30
N PHE A 39 -9.44 -8.40 32.99
CA PHE A 39 -9.54 -7.82 31.66
C PHE A 39 -8.89 -8.70 30.60
N SER A 40 -9.59 -8.86 29.49
CA SER A 40 -9.02 -9.50 28.30
C SER A 40 -9.46 -8.72 27.06
N TYR A 41 -8.54 -8.42 26.17
CA TYR A 41 -8.85 -7.80 24.87
C TYR A 41 -9.88 -8.59 24.07
N LYS A 42 -9.99 -9.91 24.29
CA LYS A 42 -11.01 -10.77 23.66
C LYS A 42 -12.45 -10.44 24.09
N LYS A 43 -12.61 -9.73 25.19
CA LYS A 43 -13.93 -9.28 25.68
C LYS A 43 -14.37 -7.95 25.07
N VAL A 44 -13.53 -7.30 24.27
CA VAL A 44 -13.81 -6.00 23.63
C VAL A 44 -14.14 -6.22 22.18
N ALA A 45 -15.25 -5.67 21.71
CA ALA A 45 -15.61 -5.63 20.29
C ALA A 45 -15.82 -4.18 19.84
N LEU A 46 -15.20 -3.79 18.73
CA LEU A 46 -15.40 -2.52 18.06
C LEU A 46 -16.22 -2.77 16.78
N LEU A 47 -17.39 -2.12 16.69
CA LEU A 47 -18.27 -2.22 15.53
C LEU A 47 -18.25 -0.93 14.75
N TYR A 48 -18.09 -1.02 13.44
CA TYR A 48 -18.09 0.12 12.52
C TYR A 48 -18.91 -0.19 11.27
N ARG A 49 -19.44 0.86 10.64
CA ARG A 49 -20.33 0.70 9.48
C ARG A 49 -19.56 0.45 8.17
N SER A 50 -18.37 0.97 8.04
CA SER A 50 -17.62 0.97 6.77
C SER A 50 -16.13 0.71 7.00
N SER A 51 -15.53 -0.09 6.12
CA SER A 51 -14.15 -0.54 6.24
C SER A 51 -13.10 0.59 6.15
N TYR A 52 -13.41 1.75 5.56
CA TYR A 52 -12.48 2.89 5.53
C TYR A 52 -12.24 3.50 6.91
N LEU A 53 -13.16 3.26 7.85
CA LEU A 53 -13.03 3.72 9.24
C LEU A 53 -11.99 2.94 10.05
N THR A 54 -11.46 1.83 9.53
CA THR A 54 -10.49 1.01 10.29
C THR A 54 -9.16 1.68 10.49
N LEU A 55 -8.68 2.49 9.53
CA LEU A 55 -7.32 3.04 9.55
C LEU A 55 -7.00 3.88 10.82
N PRO A 56 -7.84 4.84 11.25
CA PRO A 56 -7.61 5.56 12.50
C PRO A 56 -7.49 4.62 13.71
N PHE A 57 -8.35 3.59 13.80
CA PHE A 57 -8.32 2.61 14.88
C PHE A 57 -7.09 1.72 14.83
N GLU A 58 -6.71 1.22 13.64
CA GLU A 58 -5.48 0.43 13.46
C GLU A 58 -4.24 1.22 13.90
N THR A 59 -4.18 2.49 13.53
CA THR A 59 -3.10 3.40 13.92
C THR A 59 -3.09 3.66 15.43
N ALA A 60 -4.24 3.96 16.03
CA ALA A 60 -4.35 4.23 17.46
C ALA A 60 -4.01 3.01 18.31
N PHE A 61 -4.41 1.80 17.87
CA PHE A 61 -4.12 0.54 18.55
C PHE A 61 -2.65 0.15 18.42
N ALA A 62 -2.05 0.31 17.23
CA ALA A 62 -0.62 0.06 17.01
C ALA A 62 0.23 0.95 17.92
N ASN A 63 -0.05 2.26 17.97
CA ASN A 63 0.68 3.22 18.79
C ASN A 63 0.59 2.92 20.30
N ARG A 64 -0.50 2.27 20.75
CA ARG A 64 -0.72 1.92 22.16
C ARG A 64 -0.48 0.44 22.47
N HIS A 65 0.05 -0.31 21.50
CA HIS A 65 0.33 -1.76 21.63
C HIS A 65 -0.91 -2.57 22.04
N ILE A 66 -2.11 -2.17 21.56
CA ILE A 66 -3.36 -2.90 21.76
C ILE A 66 -3.47 -3.98 20.66
N PRO A 67 -3.47 -5.27 21.01
CA PRO A 67 -3.65 -6.33 20.02
C PRO A 67 -5.09 -6.35 19.50
N TYR A 68 -5.25 -6.50 18.19
CA TYR A 68 -6.57 -6.53 17.55
C TYR A 68 -6.63 -7.51 16.37
N VAL A 69 -7.85 -7.93 16.02
CA VAL A 69 -8.17 -8.72 14.84
C VAL A 69 -9.34 -8.06 14.11
N ILE A 70 -9.27 -7.94 12.79
CA ILE A 70 -10.37 -7.45 11.96
C ILE A 70 -11.13 -8.66 11.42
N TYR A 71 -12.44 -8.71 11.69
CA TYR A 71 -13.34 -9.72 11.15
C TYR A 71 -14.12 -9.16 9.96
N GLY A 72 -14.21 -9.92 8.87
CA GLY A 72 -14.99 -9.55 7.69
C GLY A 72 -14.40 -8.43 6.83
N GLY A 73 -13.16 -8.03 7.07
CA GLY A 73 -12.45 -6.99 6.33
C GLY A 73 -10.98 -7.33 6.09
N ILE A 74 -10.37 -6.60 5.16
CA ILE A 74 -8.93 -6.67 4.91
C ILE A 74 -8.27 -5.48 5.63
N ARG A 75 -7.22 -5.75 6.41
CA ARG A 75 -6.42 -4.70 7.06
C ARG A 75 -5.98 -3.66 6.02
N PHE A 76 -5.94 -2.38 6.39
CA PHE A 76 -5.61 -1.30 5.46
C PHE A 76 -4.37 -1.61 4.61
N TYR A 77 -3.26 -1.96 5.24
CA TYR A 77 -2.01 -2.28 4.54
C TYR A 77 -2.02 -3.61 3.77
N GLN A 78 -3.08 -4.42 3.92
CA GLN A 78 -3.25 -5.66 3.16
C GLN A 78 -4.10 -5.47 1.91
N ARG A 79 -4.73 -4.32 1.74
CA ARG A 79 -5.54 -3.99 0.56
C ARG A 79 -4.65 -3.97 -0.69
N LYS A 80 -5.21 -4.45 -1.81
CA LYS A 80 -4.51 -4.53 -3.08
C LYS A 80 -3.95 -3.18 -3.51
N GLU A 81 -4.80 -2.16 -3.50
CA GLU A 81 -4.47 -0.79 -3.89
C GLU A 81 -3.34 -0.18 -3.05
N ILE A 82 -3.31 -0.48 -1.76
CA ILE A 82 -2.23 0.01 -0.87
C ILE A 82 -0.92 -0.72 -1.17
N LYS A 83 -0.97 -2.03 -1.36
CA LYS A 83 0.22 -2.82 -1.73
C LYS A 83 0.78 -2.40 -3.09
N ASP A 84 -0.06 -2.03 -4.05
CA ASP A 84 0.36 -1.56 -5.36
C ASP A 84 1.08 -0.21 -5.25
N VAL A 85 0.51 0.76 -4.50
CA VAL A 85 1.16 2.05 -4.22
C VAL A 85 2.49 1.86 -3.50
N VAL A 86 2.55 1.01 -2.47
CA VAL A 86 3.79 0.72 -1.74
C VAL A 86 4.85 0.09 -2.68
N ALA A 87 4.45 -0.82 -3.56
CA ALA A 87 5.38 -1.40 -4.54
C ALA A 87 5.94 -0.35 -5.51
N TYR A 88 5.10 0.58 -5.99
CA TYR A 88 5.57 1.71 -6.77
C TYR A 88 6.58 2.57 -6.01
N TRP A 89 6.36 2.86 -4.73
CA TRP A 89 7.29 3.64 -3.90
C TRP A 89 8.60 2.90 -3.63
N HIS A 90 8.55 1.58 -3.43
CA HIS A 90 9.76 0.77 -3.28
C HIS A 90 10.70 0.91 -4.47
N LEU A 91 10.17 0.96 -5.69
CA LEU A 91 10.96 1.12 -6.90
C LEU A 91 11.68 2.46 -7.00
N LEU A 92 11.19 3.52 -6.35
CA LEU A 92 11.91 4.80 -6.27
C LEU A 92 13.16 4.72 -5.38
N ILE A 93 13.17 3.81 -4.41
CA ILE A 93 14.25 3.66 -3.43
C ILE A 93 15.21 2.54 -3.86
N ASN A 94 14.69 1.49 -4.48
CA ASN A 94 15.44 0.31 -4.85
C ASN A 94 15.05 -0.19 -6.25
N ALA A 95 15.86 0.15 -7.25
CA ALA A 95 15.68 -0.29 -8.64
C ALA A 95 15.86 -1.81 -8.82
N LYS A 96 16.41 -2.50 -7.82
CA LYS A 96 16.64 -3.96 -7.84
C LYS A 96 15.52 -4.77 -7.21
N ASP A 97 14.42 -4.12 -6.83
CA ASP A 97 13.24 -4.80 -6.27
C ASP A 97 12.34 -5.37 -7.38
N ASP A 98 12.76 -6.52 -7.92
CA ASP A 98 12.02 -7.23 -8.96
C ASP A 98 10.61 -7.67 -8.48
N ILE A 99 10.42 -7.94 -7.18
CA ILE A 99 9.12 -8.31 -6.61
C ILE A 99 8.14 -7.15 -6.74
N SER A 100 8.56 -5.95 -6.37
CA SER A 100 7.75 -4.75 -6.53
C SER A 100 7.51 -4.43 -8.00
N PHE A 101 8.52 -4.60 -8.86
CA PHE A 101 8.36 -4.38 -10.30
C PHE A 101 7.35 -5.33 -10.93
N GLU A 102 7.46 -6.64 -10.67
CA GLU A 102 6.52 -7.64 -11.16
C GLU A 102 5.08 -7.37 -10.71
N ARG A 103 4.92 -6.87 -9.49
CA ARG A 103 3.61 -6.51 -8.96
C ARG A 103 2.95 -5.39 -9.76
N VAL A 104 3.70 -4.36 -10.16
CA VAL A 104 3.15 -3.14 -10.76
C VAL A 104 3.31 -3.03 -12.27
N VAL A 105 4.12 -3.86 -12.89
CA VAL A 105 4.44 -3.78 -14.32
C VAL A 105 3.21 -3.79 -15.22
N ASN A 106 2.13 -4.47 -14.80
CA ASN A 106 0.86 -4.55 -15.53
C ASN A 106 -0.32 -3.92 -14.77
N VAL A 107 -0.07 -3.05 -13.83
CA VAL A 107 -1.07 -2.32 -13.04
C VAL A 107 -0.70 -0.84 -12.99
N PRO A 108 -1.33 0.06 -13.76
CA PRO A 108 -2.38 -0.15 -14.78
C PRO A 108 -2.01 -1.11 -15.91
N ARG A 109 -3.02 -1.57 -16.63
CA ARG A 109 -2.84 -2.58 -17.67
C ARG A 109 -1.94 -2.09 -18.81
N ARG A 110 -0.79 -2.76 -19.00
CA ARG A 110 0.22 -2.47 -20.07
C ARG A 110 0.39 -3.62 -21.06
N ASN A 111 -0.55 -4.58 -21.06
CA ASN A 111 -0.51 -5.77 -21.92
C ASN A 111 0.73 -6.68 -21.68
N VAL A 112 1.22 -6.70 -20.46
CA VAL A 112 2.29 -7.60 -20.02
C VAL A 112 1.65 -8.92 -19.59
N GLY A 113 1.68 -9.91 -20.47
CA GLY A 113 1.25 -11.27 -20.14
C GLY A 113 2.40 -12.09 -19.53
N GLU A 114 2.08 -13.26 -18.98
CA GLU A 114 3.06 -14.17 -18.35
C GLU A 114 4.26 -14.48 -19.26
N LYS A 115 3.99 -14.76 -20.56
CA LYS A 115 5.06 -15.03 -21.55
C LYS A 115 6.00 -13.85 -21.74
N SER A 116 5.46 -12.63 -21.82
CA SER A 116 6.27 -11.43 -21.97
C SER A 116 7.08 -11.13 -20.72
N LEU A 117 6.50 -11.35 -19.54
CA LEU A 117 7.22 -11.20 -18.29
C LEU A 117 8.34 -12.23 -18.14
N ALA A 118 8.09 -13.50 -18.54
CA ALA A 118 9.12 -14.53 -18.53
C ALA A 118 10.28 -14.18 -19.46
N LEU A 119 10.00 -13.69 -20.68
CA LEU A 119 11.03 -13.22 -21.60
C LEU A 119 11.85 -12.07 -21.02
N LEU A 120 11.19 -11.07 -20.43
CA LEU A 120 11.87 -9.94 -19.79
C LEU A 120 12.81 -10.41 -18.65
N LYS A 121 12.34 -11.36 -17.82
CA LYS A 121 13.15 -11.97 -16.75
C LYS A 121 14.37 -12.69 -17.30
N ASP A 122 14.21 -13.45 -18.35
CA ASP A 122 15.33 -14.19 -18.97
C ASP A 122 16.34 -13.26 -19.60
N GLU A 123 15.90 -12.19 -20.26
CA GLU A 123 16.77 -11.19 -20.86
C GLU A 123 17.50 -10.37 -19.80
N ALA A 124 16.83 -9.90 -18.76
CA ALA A 124 17.43 -9.18 -17.65
C ALA A 124 18.52 -10.02 -16.96
N ARG A 125 18.20 -11.30 -16.66
CA ARG A 125 19.14 -12.23 -16.02
C ARG A 125 20.37 -12.52 -16.88
N LYS A 126 20.20 -12.69 -18.21
CA LYS A 126 21.32 -12.91 -19.13
C LYS A 126 22.29 -11.73 -19.16
N ASN A 127 21.80 -10.53 -18.90
CA ASN A 127 22.60 -9.29 -18.88
C ASN A 127 22.99 -8.86 -17.45
N GLU A 128 22.71 -9.68 -16.43
CA GLU A 128 23.04 -9.43 -15.01
C GLU A 128 22.40 -8.15 -14.43
N TYR A 129 21.22 -7.78 -14.94
CA TYR A 129 20.42 -6.65 -14.47
C TYR A 129 19.16 -7.12 -13.73
N SER A 130 18.62 -6.27 -12.84
CA SER A 130 17.23 -6.36 -12.42
C SER A 130 16.30 -5.98 -13.57
N LEU A 131 14.98 -6.27 -13.42
CA LEU A 131 13.99 -5.98 -14.46
C LEU A 131 13.94 -4.49 -14.81
N LEU A 132 13.98 -3.63 -13.80
CA LEU A 132 13.96 -2.18 -13.98
C LEU A 132 15.26 -1.68 -14.58
N GLU A 133 16.41 -2.13 -14.06
CA GLU A 133 17.73 -1.76 -14.59
C GLU A 133 17.87 -2.17 -16.06
N TYR A 134 17.45 -3.38 -16.43
CA TYR A 134 17.48 -3.84 -17.81
C TYR A 134 16.74 -2.91 -18.75
N LEU A 135 15.55 -2.47 -18.37
CA LEU A 135 14.74 -1.54 -19.18
C LEU A 135 15.33 -0.12 -19.23
N LEU A 136 16.03 0.32 -18.17
CA LEU A 136 16.71 1.62 -18.14
C LEU A 136 17.98 1.64 -19.00
N PHE A 137 18.74 0.56 -18.96
CA PHE A 137 20.02 0.43 -19.68
C PHE A 137 19.87 -0.30 -21.02
N TYR A 138 18.62 -0.68 -21.37
CA TYR A 138 18.36 -1.32 -22.65
C TYR A 138 18.88 -0.45 -23.80
N LYS A 139 19.67 -1.07 -24.65
CA LYS A 139 20.17 -0.51 -25.90
C LYS A 139 19.67 -1.39 -27.05
N ASP A 140 19.53 -0.81 -28.24
CA ASP A 140 19.13 -1.53 -29.44
C ASP A 140 20.06 -2.71 -29.80
N GLU A 141 21.27 -2.71 -29.21
CA GLU A 141 22.23 -3.81 -29.28
C GLU A 141 21.77 -5.08 -28.53
N PHE A 142 20.90 -4.94 -27.52
CA PHE A 142 20.27 -6.07 -26.86
C PHE A 142 19.08 -6.53 -27.69
N GLN A 143 19.27 -7.46 -28.59
CA GLN A 143 18.18 -8.04 -29.38
C GLN A 143 17.10 -8.60 -28.47
N SER A 144 16.10 -7.79 -28.14
CA SER A 144 14.97 -8.23 -27.33
C SER A 144 13.98 -9.04 -28.14
N SER A 145 13.51 -10.15 -27.55
CA SER A 145 12.43 -10.96 -28.09
C SER A 145 11.02 -10.38 -27.80
N LEU A 146 10.96 -9.26 -27.05
CA LEU A 146 9.71 -8.56 -26.75
C LEU A 146 9.22 -7.79 -28.00
N ARG A 147 7.91 -7.68 -28.12
CA ARG A 147 7.31 -6.84 -29.17
C ARG A 147 7.72 -5.39 -28.94
N GLU A 148 8.13 -4.69 -29.99
CA GLU A 148 8.59 -3.30 -29.96
C GLU A 148 7.65 -2.35 -29.19
N LYS A 149 6.35 -2.42 -29.48
CA LYS A 149 5.34 -1.61 -28.76
C LYS A 149 5.32 -1.87 -27.25
N LEU A 150 5.50 -3.12 -26.82
CA LEU A 150 5.53 -3.49 -25.41
C LEU A 150 6.83 -2.99 -24.77
N LEU A 151 7.95 -3.20 -25.43
CA LEU A 151 9.26 -2.75 -24.97
C LEU A 151 9.28 -1.22 -24.80
N THR A 152 8.75 -0.47 -25.76
CA THR A 152 8.61 0.99 -25.67
C THR A 152 7.78 1.41 -24.47
N SER A 153 6.65 0.74 -24.21
CA SER A 153 5.80 1.01 -23.04
C SER A 153 6.51 0.75 -21.73
N LEU A 154 7.22 -0.37 -21.63
CA LEU A 154 7.96 -0.75 -20.42
C LEU A 154 9.19 0.16 -20.17
N THR A 155 9.89 0.53 -21.23
CA THR A 155 11.01 1.48 -21.14
C THR A 155 10.52 2.88 -20.72
N SER A 156 9.34 3.30 -21.20
CA SER A 156 8.72 4.55 -20.74
C SER A 156 8.40 4.50 -19.25
N LEU A 157 7.80 3.40 -18.75
CA LEU A 157 7.56 3.21 -17.32
C LEU A 157 8.87 3.27 -16.53
N ALA A 158 9.90 2.56 -16.99
CA ALA A 158 11.19 2.55 -16.31
C ALA A 158 11.80 3.96 -16.22
N LYS A 159 11.74 4.74 -17.31
CA LYS A 159 12.21 6.14 -17.33
C LYS A 159 11.42 7.04 -16.38
N THR A 160 10.11 6.85 -16.28
CA THR A 160 9.29 7.57 -15.30
C THR A 160 9.72 7.25 -13.87
N ILE A 161 9.93 5.97 -13.55
CA ILE A 161 10.41 5.55 -12.22
C ILE A 161 11.78 6.20 -11.91
N ASP A 162 12.73 6.11 -12.81
CA ASP A 162 14.08 6.69 -12.66
C ASP A 162 14.04 8.22 -12.49
N PHE A 163 13.21 8.91 -13.27
CA PHE A 163 13.02 10.35 -13.14
C PHE A 163 12.56 10.75 -11.75
N TYR A 164 11.52 10.08 -11.21
CA TYR A 164 11.00 10.38 -9.88
C TYR A 164 11.93 9.91 -8.76
N ALA A 165 12.68 8.84 -8.96
CA ALA A 165 13.73 8.42 -8.03
C ALA A 165 14.81 9.50 -7.89
N LYS A 166 15.30 10.07 -9.02
CA LYS A 166 16.26 11.18 -9.04
C LYS A 166 15.67 12.47 -8.44
N LYS A 167 14.41 12.79 -8.74
CA LYS A 167 13.70 13.94 -8.17
C LYS A 167 13.61 13.83 -6.64
N LEU A 168 13.36 12.63 -6.13
CA LEU A 168 13.30 12.34 -4.70
C LEU A 168 14.66 12.57 -4.01
N VAL A 169 15.75 12.13 -4.61
CA VAL A 169 17.10 12.32 -4.08
C VAL A 169 17.53 13.79 -4.11
N ALA A 170 17.10 14.55 -5.12
CA ALA A 170 17.40 15.97 -5.23
C ALA A 170 16.79 16.82 -4.10
N ASN A 171 15.78 16.31 -3.41
CA ASN A 171 15.16 16.86 -2.19
C ASN A 171 14.78 18.36 -2.29
N GLN A 172 14.29 18.78 -3.45
CA GLN A 172 13.92 20.17 -3.73
C GLN A 172 12.44 20.47 -3.50
N GLU A 173 11.63 19.43 -3.28
CA GLU A 173 10.18 19.51 -3.15
C GLU A 173 9.70 18.69 -1.93
N ILE A 174 8.44 18.94 -1.53
CA ILE A 174 7.83 18.17 -0.43
C ILE A 174 7.67 16.71 -0.85
N PHE A 175 8.21 15.79 -0.05
CA PHE A 175 8.22 14.35 -0.31
C PHE A 175 6.84 13.79 -0.71
N SER A 176 5.78 14.18 0.00
CA SER A 176 4.41 13.73 -0.29
C SER A 176 3.89 14.18 -1.65
N ASP A 177 4.34 15.33 -2.14
CA ASP A 177 3.91 15.87 -3.43
C ASP A 177 4.59 15.13 -4.57
N ILE A 178 5.89 14.83 -4.44
CA ILE A 178 6.63 13.99 -5.39
C ILE A 178 5.95 12.61 -5.51
N LEU A 179 5.61 11.97 -4.38
CA LEU A 179 4.94 10.67 -4.40
C LEU A 179 3.56 10.72 -5.06
N ARG A 180 2.81 11.80 -4.81
CA ARG A 180 1.48 11.99 -5.41
C ARG A 180 1.56 12.21 -6.92
N GLU A 181 2.49 13.04 -7.38
CA GLU A 181 2.75 13.25 -8.80
C GLU A 181 3.16 11.94 -9.48
N TYR A 182 4.10 11.21 -8.89
CA TYR A 182 4.56 9.93 -9.41
C TYR A 182 3.42 8.93 -9.63
N ILE A 183 2.53 8.75 -8.63
CA ILE A 183 1.40 7.82 -8.73
C ILE A 183 0.41 8.24 -9.82
N ARG A 184 0.26 9.55 -10.08
CA ARG A 184 -0.53 10.07 -11.22
C ARG A 184 0.17 9.80 -12.53
N GLU A 185 1.47 10.10 -12.64
CA GLU A 185 2.24 9.95 -13.87
C GLU A 185 2.33 8.50 -14.37
N VAL A 186 2.43 7.53 -13.46
CA VAL A 186 2.36 6.10 -13.82
C VAL A 186 0.94 5.63 -14.18
N GLY A 187 -0.05 6.51 -14.09
CA GLY A 187 -1.46 6.27 -14.45
C GLY A 187 -2.24 5.47 -13.41
N TYR A 188 -1.67 5.27 -12.21
CA TYR A 188 -2.32 4.43 -11.20
C TYR A 188 -3.53 5.12 -10.55
N PHE A 189 -3.50 6.44 -10.43
CA PHE A 189 -4.63 7.21 -9.89
C PHE A 189 -5.87 7.07 -10.78
N ASP A 190 -5.71 7.23 -12.10
CA ASP A 190 -6.81 7.12 -13.05
C ASP A 190 -7.36 5.69 -13.10
N TYR A 191 -6.47 4.69 -13.03
CA TYR A 191 -6.85 3.28 -12.92
C TYR A 191 -7.76 3.00 -11.71
N LEU A 192 -7.52 3.63 -10.55
CA LEU A 192 -8.36 3.45 -9.36
C LEU A 192 -9.72 4.15 -9.46
N VAL A 193 -9.87 5.13 -10.33
CA VAL A 193 -11.14 5.84 -10.55
C VAL A 193 -12.03 5.10 -11.54
N GLU A 194 -11.43 4.35 -12.47
CA GLU A 194 -12.14 3.58 -13.50
C GLU A 194 -12.59 2.19 -13.05
N ASP A 195 -12.01 1.63 -11.97
CA ASP A 195 -12.28 0.30 -11.42
C ASP A 195 -13.35 0.40 -10.30
#